data_d598d6cc7cb962216f23acc5d5211c8c
#
_entry.id   d598d6cc7cb962216f23acc5d5211c8c
#
_cell.length_a   1.000
_cell.length_b   1.000
_cell.length_c   1.000
_cell.angle_alpha   90.00
_cell.angle_beta   90.00
_cell.angle_gamma   90.00
#
_symmetry.space_group_name_H-M   'P 1'
#
loop_
_entity.id
_entity.type
_entity.pdbx_description
1 polymer ?
#
loop_
_entity_poly.entity_id
_entity_poly.type
_entity_poly.pdbx_seq_one_letter_code
_entity_poly.pdbx_strand_id
1 'polypeptide(L)'
;MKSGLVSVSFRQKTPLEICALCRKANLSAVEWGGDVHCPPEADAAAIRAMTLDYGLEVSSYGSYYRVGQSLDAFKANLETAVKLGAPVMRVWGGLHASRDMSETERAETVETLIKCASLAGAANVTLTLEYHGGTLTDDRASVRRLLEETKDVKALKFYWQPRWDWPLDSRLESLDEVLPRLSHLHVFTWEPNGGRLPLSDGEDLWTRVFERVPADTYALLEFVQNDSGEALLRDAAVLNRWIGAGK
;
A
#
# COMPACT_ATOMS: atom_id res chain seq x y z
N MET A 1 -10.32 4.99 -11.68
CA MET A 1 -9.18 4.47 -10.89
C MET A 1 -7.90 4.54 -11.71
N LYS A 2 -6.74 4.49 -11.06
CA LYS A 2 -5.42 4.46 -11.71
C LYS A 2 -4.72 3.15 -11.35
N SER A 3 -4.17 2.46 -12.36
CA SER A 3 -3.36 1.26 -12.14
C SER A 3 -1.91 1.60 -11.87
N GLY A 4 -1.24 0.80 -11.06
CA GLY A 4 0.18 0.98 -10.77
C GLY A 4 0.84 -0.30 -10.30
N LEU A 5 2.09 -0.17 -9.87
CA LEU A 5 2.93 -1.26 -9.38
C LEU A 5 3.53 -0.88 -8.03
N VAL A 6 3.51 -1.82 -7.10
CA VAL A 6 4.39 -1.79 -5.91
C VAL A 6 5.76 -2.28 -6.33
N SER A 7 6.77 -1.41 -6.27
CA SER A 7 8.10 -1.68 -6.85
C SER A 7 8.78 -2.92 -6.26
N VAL A 8 8.50 -3.25 -4.99
CA VAL A 8 9.06 -4.43 -4.31
C VAL A 8 8.58 -5.77 -4.88
N SER A 9 7.59 -5.77 -5.79
CA SER A 9 7.27 -6.95 -6.59
C SER A 9 8.45 -7.43 -7.45
N PHE A 10 9.44 -6.56 -7.69
CA PHE A 10 10.64 -6.86 -8.47
C PHE A 10 11.90 -6.36 -7.76
N ARG A 11 12.19 -6.90 -6.59
CA ARG A 11 13.29 -6.48 -5.70
C ARG A 11 14.68 -6.54 -6.37
N GLN A 12 14.83 -7.37 -7.40
CA GLN A 12 16.07 -7.56 -8.15
C GLN A 12 16.28 -6.53 -9.29
N LYS A 13 15.28 -5.69 -9.58
CA LYS A 13 15.35 -4.68 -10.65
C LYS A 13 15.76 -3.31 -10.10
N THR A 14 16.41 -2.53 -10.94
CA THR A 14 16.71 -1.13 -10.68
C THR A 14 15.45 -0.25 -10.84
N PRO A 15 15.40 0.96 -10.24
CA PRO A 15 14.31 1.90 -10.46
C PRO A 15 14.05 2.19 -11.94
N LEU A 16 15.08 2.27 -12.76
CA LEU A 16 14.96 2.48 -14.22
C LEU A 16 14.23 1.32 -14.90
N GLU A 17 14.58 0.08 -14.55
CA GLU A 17 13.93 -1.11 -15.10
C GLU A 17 12.47 -1.22 -14.64
N ILE A 18 12.15 -0.80 -13.40
CA ILE A 18 10.78 -0.71 -12.89
C ILE A 18 9.97 0.29 -13.72
N CYS A 19 10.47 1.50 -13.94
CA CYS A 19 9.79 2.50 -14.77
C CYS A 19 9.54 2.00 -16.19
N ALA A 20 10.56 1.42 -16.84
CA ALA A 20 10.43 0.86 -18.18
C ALA A 20 9.38 -0.28 -18.23
N LEU A 21 9.36 -1.14 -17.22
CA LEU A 21 8.42 -2.25 -17.12
C LEU A 21 6.98 -1.75 -16.91
N CYS A 22 6.77 -0.76 -16.03
CA CYS A 22 5.46 -0.13 -15.83
C CYS A 22 4.93 0.51 -17.12
N ARG A 23 5.76 1.23 -17.87
CA ARG A 23 5.37 1.79 -19.16
C ARG A 23 4.97 0.71 -20.17
N LYS A 24 5.77 -0.36 -20.26
CA LYS A 24 5.47 -1.51 -21.14
C LYS A 24 4.15 -2.20 -20.74
N ALA A 25 3.84 -2.23 -19.46
CA ALA A 25 2.61 -2.79 -18.91
C ALA A 25 1.40 -1.85 -18.98
N ASN A 26 1.56 -0.63 -19.51
CA ASN A 26 0.53 0.41 -19.53
C ASN A 26 -0.03 0.72 -18.13
N LEU A 27 0.84 0.76 -17.15
CA LEU A 27 0.54 1.22 -15.80
C LEU A 27 0.81 2.73 -15.68
N SER A 28 0.10 3.39 -14.76
CA SER A 28 0.13 4.86 -14.60
C SER A 28 1.00 5.32 -13.45
N ALA A 29 1.29 4.45 -12.46
CA ALA A 29 1.91 4.88 -11.22
C ALA A 29 2.80 3.81 -10.59
N VAL A 30 3.68 4.26 -9.67
CA VAL A 30 4.54 3.39 -8.87
C VAL A 30 4.44 3.77 -7.40
N GLU A 31 4.31 2.76 -6.53
CA GLU A 31 4.66 2.84 -5.12
C GLU A 31 6.13 2.43 -4.97
N TRP A 32 6.95 3.32 -4.45
CA TRP A 32 8.37 3.06 -4.25
C TRP A 32 8.64 2.43 -2.88
N GLY A 33 9.27 1.26 -2.87
CA GLY A 33 9.63 0.56 -1.63
C GLY A 33 10.86 1.15 -0.97
N GLY A 34 10.72 1.46 0.31
CA GLY A 34 11.72 2.12 1.15
C GLY A 34 12.83 1.21 1.67
N ASP A 35 12.77 -0.07 1.36
CA ASP A 35 13.77 -1.04 1.81
C ASP A 35 14.75 -1.46 0.71
N VAL A 36 14.39 -1.28 -0.58
CA VAL A 36 15.19 -1.69 -1.73
C VAL A 36 15.42 -0.58 -2.72
N HIS A 37 14.33 0.06 -3.19
CA HIS A 37 14.41 0.97 -4.34
C HIS A 37 14.61 2.43 -3.97
N CYS A 38 14.10 2.84 -2.81
CA CYS A 38 14.18 4.20 -2.31
C CYS A 38 14.38 4.23 -0.77
N PRO A 39 15.45 3.61 -0.23
CA PRO A 39 15.73 3.72 1.21
C PRO A 39 16.02 5.19 1.59
N PRO A 40 15.97 5.55 2.90
CA PRO A 40 16.14 6.93 3.35
C PRO A 40 17.42 7.62 2.88
N GLU A 41 18.49 6.87 2.60
CA GLU A 41 19.77 7.35 2.07
C GLU A 41 19.81 7.50 0.53
N ALA A 42 18.78 7.02 -0.19
CA ALA A 42 18.73 7.11 -1.64
C ALA A 42 18.46 8.55 -2.12
N ASP A 43 18.86 8.85 -3.35
CA ASP A 43 18.46 10.08 -4.03
C ASP A 43 16.98 10.00 -4.49
N ALA A 44 16.08 10.23 -3.54
CA ALA A 44 14.64 10.20 -3.79
C ALA A 44 14.19 11.24 -4.84
N ALA A 45 14.90 12.37 -4.95
CA ALA A 45 14.60 13.38 -5.97
C ALA A 45 14.94 12.89 -7.37
N ALA A 46 16.05 12.18 -7.55
CA ALA A 46 16.40 11.54 -8.82
C ALA A 46 15.41 10.43 -9.20
N ILE A 47 14.95 9.62 -8.23
CA ILE A 47 13.92 8.59 -8.47
C ILE A 47 12.61 9.24 -8.89
N ARG A 48 12.21 10.35 -8.24
CA ARG A 48 11.03 11.14 -8.66
C ARG A 48 11.17 11.63 -10.11
N ALA A 49 12.27 12.30 -10.43
CA ALA A 49 12.50 12.83 -11.78
C ALA A 49 12.40 11.73 -12.82
N MET A 50 13.09 10.60 -12.60
CA MET A 50 13.02 9.43 -13.47
C MET A 50 11.58 8.90 -13.64
N THR A 51 10.81 8.79 -12.54
CA THR A 51 9.43 8.34 -12.59
C THR A 51 8.58 9.23 -13.51
N LEU A 52 8.71 10.56 -13.35
CA LEU A 52 7.99 11.55 -14.15
C LEU A 52 8.44 11.55 -15.61
N ASP A 53 9.74 11.39 -15.91
CA ASP A 53 10.29 11.31 -17.27
C ASP A 53 9.74 10.11 -18.05
N TYR A 54 9.41 9.02 -17.33
CA TYR A 54 8.69 7.88 -17.91
C TYR A 54 7.17 8.11 -18.04
N GLY A 55 6.66 9.30 -17.70
CA GLY A 55 5.23 9.62 -17.71
C GLY A 55 4.43 8.82 -16.70
N LEU A 56 5.06 8.44 -15.58
CA LEU A 56 4.44 7.75 -14.45
C LEU A 56 4.24 8.72 -13.28
N GLU A 57 3.28 8.42 -12.42
CA GLU A 57 3.08 9.12 -11.16
C GLU A 57 3.76 8.36 -10.01
N VAL A 58 4.22 9.10 -9.01
CA VAL A 58 4.54 8.52 -7.70
C VAL A 58 3.23 8.43 -6.92
N SER A 59 2.66 7.23 -6.80
CA SER A 59 1.41 7.04 -6.02
C SER A 59 1.66 7.19 -4.52
N SER A 60 2.79 6.67 -4.06
CA SER A 60 3.07 6.52 -2.64
C SER A 60 4.52 6.09 -2.37
N TYR A 61 4.87 6.16 -1.10
CA TYR A 61 6.12 5.63 -0.54
C TYR A 61 5.83 4.53 0.48
N GLY A 62 6.22 3.31 0.19
CA GLY A 62 6.12 2.15 1.07
C GLY A 62 7.31 2.08 2.02
N SER A 63 7.23 2.74 3.18
CA SER A 63 8.39 3.09 4.01
C SER A 63 8.99 1.95 4.82
N TYR A 64 8.34 0.82 4.99
CA TYR A 64 8.73 -0.26 5.90
C TYR A 64 8.89 0.16 7.39
N TYR A 65 8.58 1.41 7.74
CA TYR A 65 8.53 1.86 9.11
C TYR A 65 7.40 1.17 9.88
N ARG A 66 7.70 0.69 11.08
CA ARG A 66 6.72 0.14 12.02
C ARG A 66 6.50 1.14 13.15
N VAL A 67 5.24 1.45 13.42
CA VAL A 67 4.89 2.32 14.56
C VAL A 67 5.39 1.66 15.85
N GLY A 68 6.14 2.40 16.65
CA GLY A 68 6.87 1.88 17.82
C GLY A 68 8.39 1.85 17.62
N GLN A 69 8.90 1.95 16.39
CA GLN A 69 10.30 2.29 16.14
C GLN A 69 10.59 3.76 16.52
N SER A 70 11.86 4.17 16.48
CA SER A 70 12.23 5.53 16.85
C SER A 70 11.56 6.59 15.98
N LEU A 71 11.21 7.73 16.57
CA LEU A 71 10.62 8.84 15.84
C LEU A 71 11.60 9.43 14.81
N ASP A 72 12.90 9.30 15.02
CA ASP A 72 13.90 9.76 14.05
C ASP A 72 13.92 8.88 12.81
N ALA A 73 13.72 7.56 12.95
CA ALA A 73 13.51 6.68 11.81
C ALA A 73 12.23 7.07 11.02
N PHE A 74 11.14 7.43 11.73
CA PHE A 74 9.95 7.95 11.07
C PHE A 74 10.22 9.21 10.27
N LYS A 75 10.92 10.20 10.88
CA LYS A 75 11.25 11.47 10.22
C LYS A 75 12.12 11.28 8.98
N ALA A 76 13.11 10.38 9.04
CA ALA A 76 13.95 10.06 7.88
C ALA A 76 13.13 9.50 6.71
N ASN A 77 12.19 8.57 7.00
CA ASN A 77 11.26 8.06 6.00
C ASN A 77 10.30 9.14 5.47
N LEU A 78 9.80 10.01 6.33
CA LEU A 78 8.93 11.12 5.92
C LEU A 78 9.68 12.13 5.02
N GLU A 79 10.93 12.46 5.34
CA GLU A 79 11.78 13.30 4.49
C GLU A 79 11.99 12.69 3.11
N THR A 80 12.20 11.36 3.06
CA THR A 80 12.29 10.60 1.80
C THR A 80 11.00 10.68 1.00
N ALA A 81 9.84 10.48 1.64
CA ALA A 81 8.53 10.61 1.00
C ALA A 81 8.32 12.01 0.41
N VAL A 82 8.71 13.07 1.13
CA VAL A 82 8.63 14.45 0.67
C VAL A 82 9.54 14.69 -0.55
N LYS A 83 10.82 14.28 -0.49
CA LYS A 83 11.77 14.41 -1.60
C LYS A 83 11.32 13.63 -2.84
N LEU A 84 10.75 12.46 -2.63
CA LEU A 84 10.14 11.62 -3.67
C LEU A 84 8.89 12.26 -4.28
N GLY A 85 8.28 13.24 -3.58
CA GLY A 85 7.01 13.84 -3.97
C GLY A 85 5.83 12.88 -3.81
N ALA A 86 5.94 11.90 -2.92
CA ALA A 86 4.88 10.95 -2.64
C ALA A 86 3.77 11.63 -1.82
N PRO A 87 2.52 11.64 -2.31
CA PRO A 87 1.39 12.22 -1.57
C PRO A 87 0.97 11.37 -0.37
N VAL A 88 1.40 10.11 -0.36
CA VAL A 88 1.02 9.10 0.61
C VAL A 88 2.27 8.35 1.07
N MET A 89 2.38 8.13 2.38
CA MET A 89 3.41 7.27 2.99
C MET A 89 2.74 6.12 3.72
N ARG A 90 3.08 4.89 3.34
CA ARG A 90 2.58 3.67 3.96
C ARG A 90 3.50 3.24 5.09
N VAL A 91 2.92 2.86 6.24
CA VAL A 91 3.59 2.32 7.42
C VAL A 91 2.84 1.09 7.95
N TRP A 92 3.48 0.35 8.84
CA TRP A 92 2.84 -0.75 9.56
C TRP A 92 2.47 -0.36 10.98
N GLY A 93 1.25 -0.75 11.41
CA GLY A 93 0.63 -0.37 12.67
C GLY A 93 1.13 -1.17 13.87
N GLY A 94 2.38 -1.01 14.27
CA GLY A 94 2.91 -1.65 15.46
C GLY A 94 3.97 -2.72 15.19
N LEU A 95 4.60 -3.16 16.27
CA LEU A 95 5.70 -4.14 16.24
C LEU A 95 5.23 -5.58 16.40
N HIS A 96 4.05 -5.77 16.99
CA HIS A 96 3.48 -7.07 17.33
C HIS A 96 2.06 -7.24 16.74
N ALA A 97 1.60 -8.49 16.67
CA ALA A 97 0.23 -8.81 16.31
C ALA A 97 -0.77 -8.23 17.33
N SER A 98 -1.95 -7.83 16.87
CA SER A 98 -2.95 -7.18 17.71
C SER A 98 -3.33 -8.03 18.95
N ARG A 99 -3.37 -9.35 18.80
CA ARG A 99 -3.68 -10.31 19.88
C ARG A 99 -2.57 -10.44 20.93
N ASP A 100 -1.35 -10.09 20.58
CA ASP A 100 -0.17 -10.25 21.44
C ASP A 100 0.20 -8.94 22.17
N MET A 101 -0.49 -7.84 21.84
CA MET A 101 -0.31 -6.55 22.51
C MET A 101 -1.11 -6.46 23.81
N SER A 102 -0.47 -5.96 24.87
CA SER A 102 -1.17 -5.48 26.05
C SER A 102 -1.97 -4.21 25.76
N GLU A 103 -2.96 -3.88 26.60
CA GLU A 103 -3.72 -2.63 26.48
C GLU A 103 -2.82 -1.38 26.56
N THR A 104 -1.80 -1.42 27.41
CA THR A 104 -0.82 -0.33 27.55
C THR A 104 -0.01 -0.16 26.26
N GLU A 105 0.55 -1.25 25.73
CA GLU A 105 1.32 -1.23 24.48
C GLU A 105 0.48 -0.75 23.29
N ARG A 106 -0.78 -1.21 23.23
CA ARG A 106 -1.72 -0.73 22.21
C ARG A 106 -1.94 0.78 22.31
N ALA A 107 -2.20 1.29 23.51
CA ALA A 107 -2.44 2.72 23.73
C ALA A 107 -1.22 3.56 23.33
N GLU A 108 -0.01 3.15 23.72
CA GLU A 108 1.25 3.80 23.33
C GLU A 108 1.47 3.76 21.81
N THR A 109 1.14 2.63 21.16
CA THR A 109 1.24 2.48 19.71
C THR A 109 0.27 3.43 19.00
N VAL A 110 -0.98 3.52 19.47
CA VAL A 110 -1.98 4.43 18.89
C VAL A 110 -1.59 5.89 19.10
N GLU A 111 -1.10 6.27 20.27
CA GLU A 111 -0.59 7.63 20.53
C GLU A 111 0.57 7.99 19.59
N THR A 112 1.53 7.06 19.42
CA THR A 112 2.66 7.23 18.49
C THR A 112 2.17 7.36 17.05
N LEU A 113 1.19 6.55 16.64
CA LEU A 113 0.60 6.62 15.32
C LEU A 113 -0.06 7.99 15.06
N ILE A 114 -0.82 8.52 16.02
CA ILE A 114 -1.44 9.85 15.92
C ILE A 114 -0.38 10.94 15.76
N LYS A 115 0.71 10.86 16.52
CA LYS A 115 1.85 11.77 16.40
C LYS A 115 2.50 11.68 15.02
N CYS A 116 2.73 10.48 14.52
CA CYS A 116 3.26 10.25 13.17
C CYS A 116 2.33 10.83 12.09
N ALA A 117 1.02 10.62 12.21
CA ALA A 117 0.04 11.17 11.29
C ALA A 117 0.00 12.72 11.31
N SER A 118 0.15 13.32 12.48
CA SER A 118 0.25 14.78 12.62
C SER A 118 1.50 15.34 11.91
N LEU A 119 2.65 14.69 12.08
CA LEU A 119 3.91 15.08 11.43
C LEU A 119 3.82 14.93 9.90
N ALA A 120 3.25 13.81 9.43
CA ALA A 120 3.03 13.60 8.00
C ALA A 120 2.09 14.64 7.41
N GLY A 121 0.96 14.92 8.09
CA GLY A 121 0.00 15.94 7.67
C GLY A 121 0.61 17.35 7.60
N ALA A 122 1.48 17.71 8.54
CA ALA A 122 2.22 18.99 8.52
C ALA A 122 3.17 19.10 7.31
N ALA A 123 3.63 17.97 6.77
CA ALA A 123 4.43 17.88 5.55
C ALA A 123 3.58 17.69 4.26
N ASN A 124 2.26 17.80 4.34
CA ASN A 124 1.32 17.52 3.25
C ASN A 124 1.41 16.07 2.71
N VAL A 125 1.75 15.11 3.57
CA VAL A 125 1.78 13.68 3.27
C VAL A 125 0.67 13.00 4.07
N THR A 126 -0.16 12.21 3.40
CA THR A 126 -1.14 11.35 4.07
C THR A 126 -0.43 10.12 4.62
N LEU A 127 -0.55 9.86 5.92
CA LEU A 127 -0.08 8.61 6.51
C LEU A 127 -1.11 7.50 6.28
N THR A 128 -0.65 6.32 5.91
CA THR A 128 -1.54 5.18 5.71
C THR A 128 -1.04 3.94 6.42
N LEU A 129 -2.00 3.17 6.95
CA LEU A 129 -1.74 1.86 7.52
C LEU A 129 -2.09 0.78 6.50
N GLU A 130 -1.17 -0.14 6.31
CA GLU A 130 -1.43 -1.34 5.53
C GLU A 130 -2.14 -2.40 6.38
N TYR A 131 -3.12 -3.11 5.80
CA TYR A 131 -3.63 -4.36 6.35
C TYR A 131 -2.52 -5.41 6.33
N HIS A 132 -1.90 -5.69 7.47
CA HIS A 132 -0.70 -6.53 7.51
C HIS A 132 -0.66 -7.44 8.75
N GLY A 133 -0.31 -8.71 8.56
CA GLY A 133 -0.11 -9.66 9.64
C GLY A 133 0.95 -9.19 10.64
N GLY A 134 0.73 -9.46 11.93
CA GLY A 134 1.64 -9.05 13.00
C GLY A 134 1.65 -7.56 13.30
N THR A 135 0.51 -6.90 13.16
CA THR A 135 0.30 -5.46 13.43
C THR A 135 -1.09 -5.22 14.01
N LEU A 136 -1.42 -3.96 14.34
CA LEU A 136 -2.78 -3.55 14.75
C LEU A 136 -3.84 -3.76 13.65
N THR A 137 -3.42 -3.98 12.41
CA THR A 137 -4.31 -4.17 11.26
C THR A 137 -4.40 -5.61 10.78
N ASP A 138 -4.02 -6.59 11.60
CA ASP A 138 -4.03 -8.01 11.26
C ASP A 138 -5.37 -8.73 11.55
N ASP A 139 -6.27 -8.07 12.27
CA ASP A 139 -7.57 -8.60 12.67
C ASP A 139 -8.66 -7.53 12.55
N ARG A 140 -9.87 -7.92 12.13
CA ARG A 140 -10.99 -6.99 11.89
C ARG A 140 -11.47 -6.28 13.16
N ALA A 141 -11.53 -7.00 14.29
CA ALA A 141 -11.95 -6.38 15.55
C ALA A 141 -10.94 -5.31 16.00
N SER A 142 -9.65 -5.59 15.82
CA SER A 142 -8.57 -4.63 16.08
C SER A 142 -8.66 -3.41 15.16
N VAL A 143 -8.96 -3.61 13.86
CA VAL A 143 -9.13 -2.51 12.88
C VAL A 143 -10.34 -1.64 13.25
N ARG A 144 -11.50 -2.22 13.56
CA ARG A 144 -12.69 -1.46 14.00
C ARG A 144 -12.39 -0.60 15.22
N ARG A 145 -11.70 -1.18 16.21
CA ARG A 145 -11.26 -0.43 17.38
C ARG A 145 -10.30 0.71 17.02
N LEU A 146 -9.33 0.45 16.13
CA LEU A 146 -8.37 1.45 15.66
C LEU A 146 -9.05 2.59 14.89
N LEU A 147 -10.06 2.29 14.09
CA LEU A 147 -10.87 3.30 13.39
C LEU A 147 -11.56 4.25 14.36
N GLU A 148 -12.11 3.72 15.47
CA GLU A 148 -12.72 4.54 16.53
C GLU A 148 -11.67 5.32 17.32
N GLU A 149 -10.55 4.69 17.71
CA GLU A 149 -9.44 5.33 18.44
C GLU A 149 -8.80 6.48 17.65
N THR A 150 -8.90 6.46 16.31
CA THR A 150 -8.30 7.45 15.41
C THR A 150 -9.30 8.23 14.56
N LYS A 151 -10.59 8.25 14.93
CA LYS A 151 -11.67 8.84 14.12
C LYS A 151 -11.46 10.32 13.76
N ASP A 152 -10.82 11.07 14.64
CA ASP A 152 -10.57 12.51 14.47
C ASP A 152 -9.25 12.80 13.73
N VAL A 153 -8.47 11.77 13.36
CA VAL A 153 -7.16 11.91 12.72
C VAL A 153 -7.31 11.91 11.20
N LYS A 154 -7.59 13.07 10.61
CA LYS A 154 -7.86 13.22 9.16
C LYS A 154 -6.70 12.83 8.26
N ALA A 155 -5.46 13.00 8.72
CA ALA A 155 -4.24 12.67 7.97
C ALA A 155 -3.90 11.18 7.98
N LEU A 156 -4.72 10.33 8.61
CA LEU A 156 -4.53 8.89 8.67
C LEU A 156 -5.57 8.18 7.82
N LYS A 157 -5.12 7.35 6.88
CA LYS A 157 -5.95 6.51 6.02
C LYS A 157 -5.47 5.06 6.06
N PHE A 158 -6.06 4.20 5.22
CA PHE A 158 -5.77 2.78 5.17
C PHE A 158 -5.48 2.33 3.74
N TYR A 159 -4.48 1.44 3.59
CA TYR A 159 -4.35 0.56 2.46
C TYR A 159 -5.15 -0.69 2.73
N TRP A 160 -5.86 -1.17 1.75
CA TRP A 160 -6.52 -2.44 1.86
C TRP A 160 -5.90 -3.45 0.89
N GLN A 161 -5.76 -4.68 1.39
CA GLN A 161 -5.39 -5.87 0.64
C GLN A 161 -6.14 -7.07 1.21
N PRO A 162 -6.48 -8.08 0.39
CA PRO A 162 -7.24 -9.22 0.85
C PRO A 162 -6.40 -10.15 1.74
N ARG A 163 -7.01 -10.69 2.77
CA ARG A 163 -6.53 -11.86 3.49
C ARG A 163 -7.04 -13.10 2.76
N TRP A 164 -6.19 -13.79 2.03
CA TRP A 164 -6.59 -14.92 1.19
C TRP A 164 -6.97 -16.17 1.99
N ASP A 165 -6.61 -16.25 3.25
CA ASP A 165 -7.04 -17.24 4.23
C ASP A 165 -8.46 -16.97 4.80
N TRP A 166 -9.09 -15.83 4.47
CA TRP A 166 -10.44 -15.50 4.89
C TRP A 166 -11.48 -15.88 3.80
N PRO A 167 -12.73 -16.21 4.20
CA PRO A 167 -13.84 -16.31 3.26
C PRO A 167 -14.07 -15.01 2.48
N LEU A 168 -14.63 -15.11 1.27
CA LEU A 168 -14.89 -13.96 0.40
C LEU A 168 -15.67 -12.85 1.09
N ASP A 169 -16.78 -13.20 1.78
CA ASP A 169 -17.61 -12.20 2.47
C ASP A 169 -16.82 -11.48 3.54
N SER A 170 -15.99 -12.17 4.31
CA SER A 170 -15.13 -11.55 5.33
C SER A 170 -14.08 -10.60 4.72
N ARG A 171 -13.57 -10.90 3.52
CA ARG A 171 -12.67 -10.00 2.78
C ARG A 171 -13.41 -8.73 2.38
N LEU A 172 -14.62 -8.84 1.81
CA LEU A 172 -15.43 -7.70 1.39
C LEU A 172 -15.87 -6.85 2.59
N GLU A 173 -16.31 -7.47 3.69
CA GLU A 173 -16.64 -6.76 4.92
C GLU A 173 -15.43 -6.01 5.50
N SER A 174 -14.22 -6.56 5.41
CA SER A 174 -13.01 -5.86 5.85
C SER A 174 -12.67 -4.64 5.00
N LEU A 175 -13.00 -4.67 3.71
CA LEU A 175 -12.92 -3.49 2.83
C LEU A 175 -13.95 -2.44 3.27
N ASP A 176 -15.22 -2.86 3.44
CA ASP A 176 -16.32 -1.95 3.79
C ASP A 176 -16.03 -1.20 5.11
N GLU A 177 -15.35 -1.84 6.07
CA GLU A 177 -14.94 -1.23 7.34
C GLU A 177 -13.98 -0.04 7.14
N VAL A 178 -13.02 -0.12 6.22
CA VAL A 178 -12.02 0.92 5.97
C VAL A 178 -12.36 1.84 4.81
N LEU A 179 -13.40 1.52 4.04
CA LEU A 179 -13.78 2.24 2.82
C LEU A 179 -13.90 3.77 3.00
N PRO A 180 -14.48 4.30 4.12
CA PRO A 180 -14.55 5.74 4.34
C PRO A 180 -13.19 6.43 4.49
N ARG A 181 -12.15 5.65 4.78
CA ARG A 181 -10.76 6.11 4.98
C ARG A 181 -9.79 5.38 4.07
N LEU A 182 -10.28 4.74 3.00
CA LEU A 182 -9.44 4.06 2.03
C LEU A 182 -8.53 5.06 1.30
N SER A 183 -7.30 4.66 1.09
CA SER A 183 -6.32 5.39 0.28
C SER A 183 -6.01 4.62 -1.01
N HIS A 184 -5.46 3.42 -0.89
CA HIS A 184 -4.98 2.61 -2.01
C HIS A 184 -5.34 1.14 -1.80
N LEU A 185 -5.25 0.38 -2.89
CA LEU A 185 -5.38 -1.07 -2.89
C LEU A 185 -4.04 -1.71 -3.30
N HIS A 186 -3.60 -2.73 -2.58
CA HIS A 186 -2.64 -3.70 -3.09
C HIS A 186 -3.40 -4.84 -3.74
N VAL A 187 -3.11 -5.07 -5.01
CA VAL A 187 -3.91 -5.95 -5.89
C VAL A 187 -3.09 -7.15 -6.29
N PHE A 188 -3.51 -8.33 -5.83
CA PHE A 188 -2.90 -9.61 -6.14
C PHE A 188 -3.88 -10.76 -5.90
N THR A 189 -3.56 -11.94 -6.40
CA THR A 189 -4.34 -13.17 -6.15
C THR A 189 -3.43 -14.25 -5.62
N TRP A 190 -3.83 -14.85 -4.50
CA TRP A 190 -3.13 -15.96 -3.87
C TRP A 190 -4.06 -17.13 -3.60
N GLU A 191 -3.49 -18.33 -3.54
CA GLU A 191 -4.12 -19.47 -2.89
C GLU A 191 -4.20 -19.24 -1.37
N PRO A 192 -5.14 -19.87 -0.66
CA PRO A 192 -5.23 -19.75 0.80
C PRO A 192 -3.95 -20.13 1.56
N ASN A 193 -3.11 -20.98 0.96
CA ASN A 193 -1.81 -21.39 1.48
C ASN A 193 -0.64 -20.45 1.14
N GLY A 194 -0.91 -19.35 0.42
CA GLY A 194 0.08 -18.33 0.05
C GLY A 194 0.73 -18.50 -1.32
N GLY A 195 0.28 -19.44 -2.16
CA GLY A 195 0.73 -19.57 -3.54
C GLY A 195 0.26 -18.39 -4.40
N ARG A 196 1.15 -17.78 -5.19
CA ARG A 196 0.81 -16.65 -6.08
C ARG A 196 0.14 -17.16 -7.34
N LEU A 197 -1.02 -16.61 -7.67
CA LEU A 197 -1.83 -16.95 -8.84
C LEU A 197 -1.83 -15.80 -9.87
N PRO A 198 -2.20 -16.07 -11.14
CA PRO A 198 -2.58 -15.02 -12.07
C PRO A 198 -3.68 -14.14 -11.49
N LEU A 199 -3.61 -12.82 -11.74
CA LEU A 199 -4.62 -11.89 -11.22
C LEU A 199 -6.05 -12.28 -11.65
N SER A 200 -6.21 -12.82 -12.87
CA SER A 200 -7.50 -13.27 -13.41
C SER A 200 -8.23 -14.29 -12.54
N ASP A 201 -7.50 -15.09 -11.77
CA ASP A 201 -8.09 -16.13 -10.92
C ASP A 201 -8.81 -15.55 -9.69
N GLY A 202 -8.59 -14.25 -9.42
CA GLY A 202 -9.29 -13.49 -8.38
C GLY A 202 -10.46 -12.65 -8.87
N GLU A 203 -10.99 -12.86 -10.09
CA GLU A 203 -12.00 -12.01 -10.71
C GLU A 203 -13.25 -11.80 -9.85
N ASP A 204 -13.75 -12.84 -9.19
CA ASP A 204 -14.94 -12.72 -8.33
C ASP A 204 -14.73 -11.76 -7.15
N LEU A 205 -13.55 -11.74 -6.55
CA LEU A 205 -13.23 -10.77 -5.49
C LEU A 205 -13.03 -9.37 -6.08
N TRP A 206 -12.14 -9.24 -7.09
CA TRP A 206 -11.68 -7.94 -7.54
C TRP A 206 -12.75 -7.14 -8.26
N THR A 207 -13.65 -7.76 -9.01
CA THR A 207 -14.80 -7.06 -9.61
C THR A 207 -15.68 -6.44 -8.53
N ARG A 208 -15.99 -7.19 -7.47
CA ARG A 208 -16.79 -6.69 -6.34
C ARG A 208 -16.08 -5.60 -5.54
N VAL A 209 -14.74 -5.66 -5.43
CA VAL A 209 -13.93 -4.61 -4.80
C VAL A 209 -14.00 -3.32 -5.62
N PHE A 210 -13.77 -3.40 -6.93
CA PHE A 210 -13.75 -2.23 -7.81
C PHE A 210 -15.13 -1.56 -7.99
N GLU A 211 -16.22 -2.28 -7.76
CA GLU A 211 -17.57 -1.71 -7.71
C GLU A 211 -17.81 -0.83 -6.47
N ARG A 212 -17.06 -1.06 -5.37
CA ARG A 212 -17.23 -0.38 -4.07
C ARG A 212 -16.31 0.82 -3.89
N VAL A 213 -15.12 0.76 -4.44
CA VAL A 213 -14.07 1.75 -4.14
C VAL A 213 -14.23 3.03 -4.97
N PRO A 214 -13.81 4.19 -4.44
CA PRO A 214 -13.85 5.46 -5.17
C PRO A 214 -13.06 5.42 -6.48
N ALA A 215 -13.55 6.16 -7.48
CA ALA A 215 -12.97 6.16 -8.84
C ALA A 215 -11.56 6.80 -8.92
N ASP A 216 -11.12 7.50 -7.90
CA ASP A 216 -9.80 8.11 -7.79
C ASP A 216 -8.77 7.25 -7.03
N THR A 217 -9.18 6.07 -6.56
CA THR A 217 -8.31 5.12 -5.86
C THR A 217 -7.22 4.57 -6.78
N TYR A 218 -5.99 4.43 -6.26
CA TYR A 218 -4.94 3.67 -6.91
C TYR A 218 -5.08 2.17 -6.63
N ALA A 219 -5.02 1.37 -7.67
CA ALA A 219 -4.98 -0.09 -7.63
C ALA A 219 -3.56 -0.54 -8.04
N LEU A 220 -2.77 -0.95 -7.07
CA LEU A 220 -1.33 -1.22 -7.24
C LEU A 220 -1.08 -2.72 -7.26
N LEU A 221 -0.61 -3.25 -8.39
CA LEU A 221 -0.19 -4.65 -8.50
C LEU A 221 0.95 -4.94 -7.54
N GLU A 222 0.80 -6.00 -6.77
CA GLU A 222 1.82 -6.50 -5.85
C GLU A 222 1.93 -8.03 -5.99
N PHE A 223 3.03 -8.62 -5.53
CA PHE A 223 3.24 -10.08 -5.53
C PHE A 223 2.99 -10.76 -6.88
N VAL A 224 3.47 -10.16 -7.95
CA VAL A 224 3.36 -10.71 -9.30
C VAL A 224 3.93 -12.15 -9.35
N GLN A 225 3.21 -13.05 -10.02
CA GLN A 225 3.58 -14.47 -10.09
C GLN A 225 5.01 -14.66 -10.64
N ASN A 226 5.84 -15.40 -9.91
CA ASN A 226 7.24 -15.70 -10.23
C ASN A 226 8.14 -14.48 -10.42
N ASP A 227 7.76 -13.29 -9.92
CA ASP A 227 8.45 -12.02 -10.16
C ASP A 227 8.76 -11.80 -11.66
N SER A 228 7.84 -12.26 -12.52
CA SER A 228 8.02 -12.31 -13.97
C SER A 228 7.44 -11.06 -14.64
N GLY A 229 8.23 -10.43 -15.53
CA GLY A 229 7.74 -9.32 -16.34
C GLY A 229 6.59 -9.71 -17.27
N GLU A 230 6.55 -10.96 -17.76
CA GLU A 230 5.45 -11.47 -18.59
C GLU A 230 4.16 -11.60 -17.77
N ALA A 231 4.28 -12.10 -16.54
CA ALA A 231 3.14 -12.17 -15.61
C ALA A 231 2.62 -10.75 -15.30
N LEU A 232 3.50 -9.76 -15.10
CA LEU A 232 3.07 -8.37 -14.91
C LEU A 232 2.29 -7.84 -16.11
N LEU A 233 2.77 -8.07 -17.33
CA LEU A 233 2.07 -7.61 -18.54
C LEU A 233 0.66 -8.21 -18.66
N ARG A 234 0.53 -9.49 -18.36
CA ARG A 234 -0.75 -10.20 -18.31
C ARG A 234 -1.68 -9.63 -17.24
N ASP A 235 -1.17 -9.50 -16.00
CA ASP A 235 -1.96 -9.06 -14.84
C ASP A 235 -2.33 -7.57 -14.95
N ALA A 236 -1.45 -6.73 -15.51
CA ALA A 236 -1.75 -5.33 -15.80
C ALA A 236 -2.85 -5.17 -16.85
N ALA A 237 -2.86 -6.01 -17.90
CA ALA A 237 -3.94 -6.01 -18.90
C ALA A 237 -5.29 -6.39 -18.27
N VAL A 238 -5.29 -7.35 -17.34
CA VAL A 238 -6.49 -7.75 -16.58
C VAL A 238 -6.95 -6.61 -15.68
N LEU A 239 -6.06 -6.03 -14.89
CA LEU A 239 -6.38 -4.91 -13.98
C LEU A 239 -6.95 -3.71 -14.76
N ASN A 240 -6.25 -3.27 -15.82
CA ASN A 240 -6.68 -2.14 -16.65
C ASN A 240 -8.07 -2.35 -17.24
N ARG A 241 -8.40 -3.58 -17.67
CA ARG A 241 -9.75 -3.93 -18.14
C ARG A 241 -10.79 -3.80 -17.05
N TRP A 242 -10.52 -4.30 -15.85
CA TRP A 242 -11.46 -4.28 -14.72
C TRP A 242 -11.75 -2.87 -14.20
N ILE A 243 -10.73 -2.02 -14.11
CA ILE A 243 -10.90 -0.63 -13.65
C ILE A 243 -11.33 0.35 -14.75
N GLY A 244 -11.49 -0.12 -15.99
CA GLY A 244 -11.87 0.71 -17.13
C GLY A 244 -10.77 1.68 -17.59
N ALA A 245 -9.52 1.45 -17.24
CA ALA A 245 -8.37 2.22 -17.69
C ALA A 245 -8.06 1.86 -19.15
N GLY A 246 -8.44 2.71 -20.10
CA GLY A 246 -8.20 2.48 -21.53
C GLY A 246 -9.41 2.75 -22.43
N LYS A 247 -10.47 3.37 -21.86
CA LYS A 247 -11.59 3.92 -22.64
C LYS A 247 -11.43 5.41 -22.86
#